data_44aa90a5a34f3b13b3ed3f63bc0dcbe7
#
_entry.id   44aa90a5a34f3b13b3ed3f63bc0dcbe7
#
_cell.length_a   1.000
_cell.length_b   1.000
_cell.length_c   1.000
_cell.angle_alpha   90.00
_cell.angle_beta   90.00
_cell.angle_gamma   90.00
#
_symmetry.space_group_name_H-M   'P 1'
#
loop_
_entity.id
_entity.type
_entity.pdbx_description
1 polymer ?
#
loop_
_entity_poly.entity_id
_entity_poly.type
_entity_poly.pdbx_seq_one_letter_code
_entity_poly.pdbx_strand_id
1 'polypeptide(L)'
;MDTILANAVASVQIGVEDYLSDDPRRALSAVRNISAGILLLFKERLRELSPPSSDEVLIKQQIHAKLDSSGALIFLGTGKKTVDVHQIQERFSSLGITADWKRLDGVVRVRND
;
A
#
# COMPACT_ATOMS: atom_id res chain seq x y z
N MET A 1 9.27 -1.72 15.30
CA MET A 1 9.26 -2.27 13.95
C MET A 1 8.00 -1.84 13.25
N ASP A 2 8.10 -1.47 12.01
CA ASP A 2 6.97 -1.02 11.25
C ASP A 2 6.06 -2.19 10.86
N THR A 3 4.81 -2.12 11.27
CA THR A 3 3.85 -3.19 11.07
C THR A 3 3.53 -3.42 9.60
N ILE A 4 3.44 -2.33 8.80
CA ILE A 4 3.15 -2.43 7.36
C ILE A 4 4.30 -3.16 6.66
N LEU A 5 5.53 -2.76 6.92
CA LEU A 5 6.70 -3.38 6.30
C LEU A 5 6.81 -4.85 6.70
N ALA A 6 6.61 -5.17 7.97
CA ALA A 6 6.67 -6.56 8.44
C ALA A 6 5.60 -7.41 7.74
N ASN A 7 4.39 -6.89 7.60
CA ASN A 7 3.30 -7.59 6.92
C ASN A 7 3.57 -7.75 5.42
N ALA A 8 4.17 -6.75 4.79
CA ALA A 8 4.56 -6.82 3.38
C ALA A 8 5.57 -7.94 3.15
N VAL A 9 6.62 -7.98 3.96
CA VAL A 9 7.66 -9.01 3.87
C VAL A 9 7.06 -10.40 4.09
N ALA A 10 6.23 -10.56 5.13
CA ALA A 10 5.59 -11.84 5.42
C ALA A 10 4.72 -12.31 4.26
N SER A 11 3.93 -11.41 3.68
CA SER A 11 3.06 -11.76 2.55
C SER A 11 3.86 -12.22 1.33
N VAL A 12 4.95 -11.51 1.00
CA VAL A 12 5.82 -11.90 -0.12
C VAL A 12 6.48 -13.25 0.15
N GLN A 13 6.97 -13.48 1.37
CA GLN A 13 7.58 -14.76 1.75
C GLN A 13 6.60 -15.92 1.60
N ILE A 14 5.39 -15.78 2.10
CA ILE A 14 4.34 -16.80 1.97
C ILE A 14 4.03 -17.03 0.50
N GLY A 15 3.93 -15.97 -0.30
CA GLY A 15 3.69 -16.08 -1.73
C GLY A 15 4.78 -16.84 -2.46
N VAL A 16 6.05 -16.61 -2.12
CA VAL A 16 7.17 -17.33 -2.72
C VAL A 16 7.13 -18.80 -2.31
N GLU A 17 6.86 -19.11 -1.04
CA GLU A 17 6.71 -20.49 -0.57
C GLU A 17 5.59 -21.22 -1.32
N ASP A 18 4.44 -20.55 -1.52
CA ASP A 18 3.33 -21.12 -2.27
C ASP A 18 3.70 -21.36 -3.73
N TYR A 19 4.43 -20.43 -4.34
CA TYR A 19 4.88 -20.55 -5.73
C TYR A 19 5.81 -21.76 -5.92
N LEU A 20 6.66 -22.01 -4.94
CA LEU A 20 7.63 -23.13 -4.99
C LEU A 20 7.01 -24.46 -4.57
N SER A 21 5.75 -24.47 -4.15
CA SER A 21 5.04 -25.70 -3.76
C SER A 21 4.71 -26.56 -4.98
N ASP A 22 4.72 -27.88 -4.79
CA ASP A 22 4.31 -28.84 -5.81
C ASP A 22 2.80 -28.92 -5.97
N ASP A 23 2.03 -28.31 -5.08
CA ASP A 23 0.57 -28.31 -5.12
C ASP A 23 0.08 -27.20 -6.06
N PRO A 24 -0.53 -27.54 -7.22
CA PRO A 24 -1.00 -26.54 -8.18
C PRO A 24 -2.09 -25.62 -7.61
N ARG A 25 -2.77 -26.01 -6.54
CA ARG A 25 -3.78 -25.16 -5.90
C ARG A 25 -3.15 -23.95 -5.24
N ARG A 26 -1.85 -24.01 -4.92
CA ARG A 26 -1.14 -22.90 -4.27
C ARG A 26 -0.70 -21.80 -5.23
N ALA A 27 -0.81 -22.03 -6.54
CA ALA A 27 -0.45 -20.98 -7.52
C ALA A 27 -1.28 -19.71 -7.34
N LEU A 28 -2.60 -19.87 -7.13
CA LEU A 28 -3.48 -18.71 -6.88
C LEU A 28 -3.15 -18.02 -5.55
N SER A 29 -2.87 -18.81 -4.52
CA SER A 29 -2.46 -18.29 -3.22
C SER A 29 -1.15 -17.49 -3.34
N ALA A 30 -0.19 -17.98 -4.15
CA ALA A 30 1.06 -17.28 -4.41
C ALA A 30 0.80 -15.89 -5.02
N VAL A 31 -0.05 -15.82 -6.04
CA VAL A 31 -0.38 -14.56 -6.70
C VAL A 31 -1.03 -13.58 -5.71
N ARG A 32 -1.98 -14.06 -4.92
CA ARG A 32 -2.68 -13.24 -3.92
C ARG A 32 -1.72 -12.66 -2.88
N ASN A 33 -0.84 -13.49 -2.35
CA ASN A 33 0.09 -13.08 -1.31
C ASN A 33 1.16 -12.12 -1.82
N ILE A 34 1.71 -12.38 -3.00
CA ILE A 34 2.72 -11.49 -3.61
C ILE A 34 2.07 -10.14 -3.93
N SER A 35 0.87 -10.14 -4.52
CA SER A 35 0.14 -8.93 -4.83
C SER A 35 -0.15 -8.10 -3.58
N ALA A 36 -0.62 -8.75 -2.52
CA ALA A 36 -0.91 -8.08 -1.25
C ALA A 36 0.37 -7.46 -0.66
N GLY A 37 1.47 -8.19 -0.72
CA GLY A 37 2.76 -7.69 -0.24
C GLY A 37 3.25 -6.47 -1.02
N ILE A 38 3.11 -6.49 -2.34
CA ILE A 38 3.49 -5.34 -3.19
C ILE A 38 2.67 -4.10 -2.82
N LEU A 39 1.36 -4.26 -2.65
CA LEU A 39 0.49 -3.15 -2.27
C LEU A 39 0.85 -2.59 -0.89
N LEU A 40 1.22 -3.46 0.04
CA LEU A 40 1.70 -3.02 1.36
C LEU A 40 3.03 -2.26 1.25
N LEU A 41 3.93 -2.68 0.37
CA LEU A 41 5.18 -1.93 0.13
C LEU A 41 4.88 -0.53 -0.42
N PHE A 42 3.91 -0.39 -1.30
CA PHE A 42 3.50 0.91 -1.81
C PHE A 42 2.92 1.79 -0.70
N LYS A 43 2.10 1.22 0.18
CA LYS A 43 1.60 1.93 1.36
C LYS A 43 2.73 2.36 2.28
N GLU A 44 3.71 1.49 2.49
CA GLU A 44 4.88 1.82 3.30
C GLU A 44 5.63 3.01 2.72
N ARG A 45 5.78 3.08 1.39
CA ARG A 45 6.41 4.23 0.74
C ARG A 45 5.63 5.51 1.01
N LEU A 46 4.30 5.47 0.90
CA LEU A 46 3.46 6.62 1.21
C LEU A 46 3.54 7.00 2.68
N ARG A 47 3.59 6.01 3.57
CA ARG A 47 3.76 6.27 5.00
C ARG A 47 5.07 7.01 5.28
N GLU A 48 6.18 6.56 4.68
CA GLU A 48 7.48 7.20 4.85
C GLU A 48 7.49 8.64 4.35
N LEU A 49 6.74 8.93 3.29
CA LEU A 49 6.64 10.27 2.72
C LEU A 49 5.66 11.17 3.49
N SER A 50 4.83 10.61 4.35
CA SER A 50 3.89 11.39 5.14
C SER A 50 4.66 12.28 6.12
N PRO A 51 4.31 13.58 6.22
CA PRO A 51 4.98 14.49 7.15
C PRO A 51 4.87 14.01 8.60
N PRO A 52 5.88 14.29 9.43
CA PRO A 52 5.80 13.99 10.86
C PRO A 52 4.56 14.64 11.48
N SER A 53 3.91 13.92 12.39
CA SER A 53 2.70 14.40 13.09
C SER A 53 1.49 14.64 12.19
N SER A 54 1.48 14.06 10.97
CA SER A 54 0.33 14.15 10.06
C SER A 54 -0.63 12.97 10.20
N ASP A 55 -0.41 12.07 11.17
CA ASP A 55 -1.18 10.82 11.33
C ASP A 55 -1.18 10.00 10.05
N GLU A 56 0.01 9.87 9.43
CA GLU A 56 0.22 9.05 8.23
C GLU A 56 -0.73 9.45 7.09
N VAL A 57 -0.81 10.75 6.83
CA VAL A 57 -1.83 11.35 5.94
C VAL A 57 -1.88 10.68 4.57
N LEU A 58 -0.74 10.24 4.02
CA LEU A 58 -0.71 9.71 2.66
C LEU A 58 -1.27 8.30 2.53
N ILE A 59 -1.42 7.56 3.63
CA ILE A 59 -2.02 6.22 3.60
C ILE A 59 -3.45 6.18 4.11
N LYS A 60 -4.00 7.30 4.58
CA LYS A 60 -5.38 7.35 5.06
C LYS A 60 -6.33 7.71 3.93
N GLN A 61 -7.49 7.08 3.90
CA GLN A 61 -8.52 7.42 2.91
C GLN A 61 -9.07 8.82 3.15
N GLN A 62 -9.26 9.18 4.41
CA GLN A 62 -9.81 10.48 4.77
C GLN A 62 -8.72 11.42 5.24
N ILE A 63 -8.76 12.64 4.73
CA ILE A 63 -7.80 13.68 5.04
C ILE A 63 -8.55 14.89 5.57
N HIS A 64 -8.05 15.47 6.66
CA HIS A 64 -8.64 16.60 7.33
C HIS A 64 -7.70 17.80 7.22
N ALA A 65 -8.21 18.91 6.70
CA ALA A 65 -7.46 20.17 6.64
C ALA A 65 -7.59 20.91 7.95
N LYS A 66 -6.50 21.51 8.41
CA LYS A 66 -6.43 22.20 9.70
C LYS A 66 -5.35 23.28 9.64
N LEU A 67 -5.48 24.30 10.48
CA LEU A 67 -4.40 25.26 10.69
C LEU A 67 -3.59 24.85 11.92
N ASP A 68 -2.27 24.94 11.83
CA ASP A 68 -1.41 24.67 12.98
C ASP A 68 -1.33 25.89 13.90
N SER A 69 -0.52 25.82 14.97
CA SER A 69 -0.39 26.89 15.94
C SER A 69 0.18 28.17 15.35
N SER A 70 0.88 28.10 14.22
CA SER A 70 1.45 29.26 13.52
C SER A 70 0.50 29.83 12.46
N GLY A 71 -0.67 29.21 12.24
CA GLY A 71 -1.62 29.61 11.21
C GLY A 71 -1.35 29.01 9.85
N ALA A 72 -0.39 28.08 9.71
CA ALA A 72 -0.11 27.42 8.45
C ALA A 72 -1.10 26.28 8.19
N LEU A 73 -1.49 26.10 6.92
CA LEU A 73 -2.38 25.04 6.54
C LEU A 73 -1.65 23.69 6.56
N ILE A 74 -2.22 22.72 7.26
CA ILE A 74 -1.70 21.36 7.32
C ILE A 74 -2.81 20.36 7.02
N PHE A 75 -2.42 19.15 6.64
CA PHE A 75 -3.34 18.05 6.36
C PHE A 75 -3.03 16.87 7.26
N LEU A 76 -4.07 16.31 7.86
CA LEU A 76 -3.96 15.19 8.80
C LEU A 76 -4.77 14.01 8.28
N GLY A 77 -4.23 12.81 8.43
CA GLY A 77 -4.99 11.58 8.18
C GLY A 77 -5.97 11.34 9.31
N THR A 78 -7.17 10.85 8.98
CA THR A 78 -8.19 10.53 9.98
C THR A 78 -8.78 9.14 9.73
N GLY A 79 -9.28 8.53 10.79
CA GLY A 79 -9.94 7.24 10.71
C GLY A 79 -8.97 6.08 10.58
N LYS A 80 -9.55 4.88 10.45
CA LYS A 80 -8.78 3.62 10.35
C LYS A 80 -8.64 3.10 8.94
N LYS A 81 -9.48 3.56 8.00
CA LYS A 81 -9.44 3.08 6.62
C LYS A 81 -8.20 3.61 5.90
N THR A 82 -7.49 2.71 5.25
CA THR A 82 -6.32 3.07 4.46
C THR A 82 -6.64 3.04 2.96
N VAL A 83 -5.76 3.64 2.17
CA VAL A 83 -5.93 3.78 0.73
C VAL A 83 -6.07 2.44 0.03
N ASP A 84 -6.93 2.39 -0.99
CA ASP A 84 -7.04 1.25 -1.90
C ASP A 84 -6.07 1.42 -3.09
N VAL A 85 -6.10 0.45 -4.01
CA VAL A 85 -5.20 0.46 -5.18
C VAL A 85 -5.35 1.74 -6.00
N HIS A 86 -6.58 2.16 -6.25
CA HIS A 86 -6.86 3.35 -7.06
C HIS A 86 -6.32 4.61 -6.38
N GLN A 87 -6.53 4.73 -5.08
CA GLN A 87 -6.04 5.86 -4.30
C GLN A 87 -4.51 5.88 -4.23
N ILE A 88 -3.87 4.70 -4.14
CA ILE A 88 -2.40 4.60 -4.20
C ILE A 88 -1.91 5.12 -5.55
N GLN A 89 -2.55 4.73 -6.65
CA GLN A 89 -2.20 5.22 -7.99
C GLN A 89 -2.31 6.73 -8.07
N GLU A 90 -3.40 7.30 -7.58
CA GLU A 90 -3.62 8.74 -7.60
C GLU A 90 -2.54 9.49 -6.80
N ARG A 91 -2.23 8.99 -5.61
CA ARG A 91 -1.23 9.64 -4.74
C ARG A 91 0.18 9.51 -5.29
N PHE A 92 0.52 8.36 -5.85
CA PHE A 92 1.81 8.20 -6.53
C PHE A 92 1.93 9.18 -7.70
N SER A 93 0.88 9.30 -8.51
CA SER A 93 0.86 10.24 -9.63
C SER A 93 1.07 11.68 -9.16
N SER A 94 0.35 12.11 -8.14
CA SER A 94 0.45 13.47 -7.62
C SER A 94 1.82 13.76 -6.99
N LEU A 95 2.51 12.72 -6.50
CA LEU A 95 3.83 12.86 -5.90
C LEU A 95 4.97 12.65 -6.89
N GLY A 96 4.66 12.36 -8.16
CA GLY A 96 5.68 12.11 -9.18
C GLY A 96 6.38 10.76 -9.03
N ILE A 97 5.77 9.81 -8.33
CA ILE A 97 6.32 8.47 -8.16
C ILE A 97 5.82 7.59 -9.29
N THR A 98 6.74 6.92 -9.99
CA THR A 98 6.39 6.02 -11.09
C THR A 98 6.36 4.57 -10.62
N ALA A 99 5.43 3.79 -11.19
CA ALA A 99 5.33 2.35 -10.96
C ALA A 99 4.76 1.69 -12.21
N ASP A 100 5.05 0.41 -12.41
CA ASP A 100 4.56 -0.34 -13.56
C ASP A 100 3.14 -0.84 -13.28
N TRP A 101 2.17 0.06 -13.41
CA TRP A 101 0.78 -0.25 -13.10
C TRP A 101 0.17 -1.29 -14.03
N LYS A 102 0.63 -1.39 -15.28
CA LYS A 102 0.14 -2.40 -16.22
C LYS A 102 0.39 -3.81 -15.71
N ARG A 103 1.61 -4.08 -15.24
CA ARG A 103 1.95 -5.39 -14.68
C ARG A 103 1.20 -5.65 -13.39
N LEU A 104 1.10 -4.63 -12.55
CA LEU A 104 0.38 -4.74 -11.28
C LEU A 104 -1.11 -4.98 -11.51
N ASP A 105 -1.72 -4.30 -12.48
CA ASP A 105 -3.14 -4.50 -12.81
C ASP A 105 -3.41 -5.95 -13.21
N GLY A 106 -2.53 -6.57 -13.98
CA GLY A 106 -2.66 -7.98 -14.32
C GLY A 106 -2.65 -8.89 -13.09
N VAL A 107 -1.73 -8.63 -12.15
CA VAL A 107 -1.62 -9.40 -10.90
C VAL A 107 -2.84 -9.18 -10.02
N VAL A 108 -3.31 -7.94 -9.89
CA VAL A 108 -4.47 -7.61 -9.07
C VAL A 108 -5.74 -8.23 -9.63
N ARG A 109 -5.91 -8.28 -10.96
CA ARG A 109 -7.06 -8.96 -11.56
C ARG A 109 -7.10 -10.43 -11.21
N VAL A 110 -5.97 -11.13 -11.32
CA VAL A 110 -5.90 -12.55 -10.95
C VAL A 110 -6.25 -12.72 -9.47
N ARG A 111 -5.80 -11.80 -8.61
CA ARG A 111 -6.12 -11.83 -7.19
C ARG A 111 -7.62 -11.70 -6.93
N ASN A 112 -8.31 -10.87 -7.70
CA ASN A 112 -9.73 -10.58 -7.49
C ASN A 112 -10.66 -11.60 -8.16
N ASP A 113 -10.15 -12.36 -9.11
CA ASP A 113 -10.88 -13.44 -9.77
C ASP A 113 -10.88 -14.71 -8.90
#